data_a2e2dcd383b53bc444944ef8d29756d4
#
_entry.id   a2e2dcd383b53bc444944ef8d29756d4
#
_cell.length_a   1.000
_cell.length_b   1.000
_cell.length_c   1.000
_cell.angle_alpha   90.00
_cell.angle_beta   90.00
_cell.angle_gamma   90.00
#
_symmetry.space_group_name_H-M   'P 1'
#
loop_
_entity.id
_entity.type
_entity.pdbx_description
1 polymer ?
#
loop_
_entity_poly.entity_id
_entity_poly.type
_entity_poly.pdbx_seq_one_letter_code
_entity_poly.pdbx_strand_id
1 'polypeptide(L)'
;MSEVEKYIKSIPDFPQPGIIFRDVTSVTENPEGMKLAIDEMDKLLEGVDYDVIAGAESRGFIFGAPLAYKNGKGLVLVRKKGKLPRETVEMSYDLEYGQATIEIHKDSIKPGEKVVPYLNIRMFMQTLLDRMDR
;
A
#
# COMPACT_ATOMS: atom_id res chain seq x y z
N MET A 1 -4.39 11.25 16.58
CA MET A 1 -5.29 10.65 15.61
C MET A 1 -5.11 11.29 14.26
N SER A 2 -4.93 10.49 13.24
CA SER A 2 -4.83 11.00 11.87
C SER A 2 -6.20 11.52 11.41
N GLU A 3 -6.20 12.63 10.66
CA GLU A 3 -7.42 13.16 10.05
C GLU A 3 -8.11 12.15 9.13
N VAL A 4 -7.32 11.26 8.51
CA VAL A 4 -7.84 10.20 7.61
C VAL A 4 -8.74 9.22 8.36
N GLU A 5 -8.46 8.94 9.62
CA GLU A 5 -9.25 7.98 10.40
C GLU A 5 -10.72 8.34 10.50
N LYS A 6 -11.03 9.64 10.45
CA LYS A 6 -12.42 10.12 10.47
C LYS A 6 -13.24 9.61 9.28
N TYR A 7 -12.58 9.28 8.19
CA TYR A 7 -13.23 8.80 6.96
C TYR A 7 -13.32 7.28 6.90
N ILE A 8 -12.64 6.56 7.79
CA ILE A 8 -12.63 5.10 7.79
C ILE A 8 -13.83 4.57 8.57
N LYS A 9 -14.73 3.88 7.89
CA LYS A 9 -15.84 3.21 8.54
C LYS A 9 -15.39 1.91 9.17
N SER A 10 -15.82 1.69 10.41
CA SER A 10 -15.60 0.43 11.11
C SER A 10 -16.86 -0.41 11.01
N ILE A 11 -16.74 -1.61 10.47
CA ILE A 11 -17.87 -2.52 10.27
C ILE A 11 -17.68 -3.68 11.26
N PRO A 12 -18.51 -3.74 12.32
CA PRO A 12 -18.42 -4.83 13.27
C PRO A 12 -18.90 -6.13 12.66
N ASP A 13 -18.36 -7.24 13.14
CA ASP A 13 -18.76 -8.59 12.77
C ASP A 13 -18.68 -8.88 11.27
N PHE A 14 -17.66 -8.36 10.61
CA PHE A 14 -17.41 -8.62 9.20
C PHE A 14 -15.93 -9.00 8.98
N PRO A 15 -15.63 -10.03 8.17
CA PRO A 15 -16.56 -10.97 7.52
C PRO A 15 -17.12 -12.03 8.46
N GLN A 16 -16.71 -12.03 9.71
CA GLN A 16 -17.11 -12.98 10.74
C GLN A 16 -17.39 -12.29 12.06
N PRO A 17 -18.22 -12.87 12.93
CA PRO A 17 -18.44 -12.33 14.28
C PRO A 17 -17.13 -12.14 15.04
N GLY A 18 -17.02 -11.02 15.77
CA GLY A 18 -15.85 -10.67 16.57
C GLY A 18 -14.76 -9.92 15.82
N ILE A 19 -14.88 -9.76 14.50
CA ILE A 19 -13.93 -9.00 13.68
C ILE A 19 -14.51 -7.62 13.37
N ILE A 20 -13.70 -6.57 13.60
CA ILE A 20 -14.04 -5.22 13.18
C ILE A 20 -13.28 -4.93 11.89
N PHE A 21 -14.01 -4.82 10.79
CA PHE A 21 -13.44 -4.53 9.48
C PHE A 21 -13.30 -3.02 9.30
N ARG A 22 -12.12 -2.58 8.89
CA ARG A 22 -11.85 -1.18 8.56
C ARG A 22 -12.04 -0.98 7.06
N ASP A 23 -13.09 -0.29 6.68
CA ASP A 23 -13.47 -0.12 5.29
C ASP A 23 -12.72 1.03 4.63
N VAL A 24 -11.75 0.68 3.80
CA VAL A 24 -10.93 1.64 3.04
C VAL A 24 -11.73 2.32 1.94
N THR A 25 -12.77 1.68 1.42
CA THR A 25 -13.58 2.27 0.35
C THR A 25 -14.27 3.55 0.79
N SER A 26 -14.58 3.68 2.08
CA SER A 26 -15.14 4.93 2.62
C SER A 26 -14.17 6.10 2.54
N VAL A 27 -12.87 5.83 2.50
CA VAL A 27 -11.84 6.85 2.25
C VAL A 27 -11.77 7.18 0.76
N THR A 28 -11.67 6.15 -0.09
CA THR A 28 -11.49 6.35 -1.53
C THR A 28 -12.71 6.98 -2.20
N GLU A 29 -13.90 6.73 -1.69
CA GLU A 29 -15.15 7.30 -2.20
C GLU A 29 -15.33 8.78 -1.86
N ASN A 30 -14.64 9.25 -0.83
CA ASN A 30 -14.77 10.63 -0.35
C ASN A 30 -13.60 11.46 -0.88
N PRO A 31 -13.88 12.56 -1.63
CA PRO A 31 -12.80 13.38 -2.19
C PRO A 31 -11.85 13.95 -1.14
N GLU A 32 -12.38 14.39 0.00
CA GLU A 32 -11.56 14.91 1.11
C GLU A 32 -10.73 13.79 1.74
N GLY A 33 -11.35 12.63 1.98
CA GLY A 33 -10.69 11.47 2.55
C GLY A 33 -9.55 10.97 1.66
N MET A 34 -9.79 10.86 0.38
CA MET A 34 -8.77 10.44 -0.58
C MET A 34 -7.59 11.42 -0.63
N LYS A 35 -7.91 12.71 -0.69
CA LYS A 35 -6.87 13.76 -0.69
C LYS A 35 -6.02 13.70 0.57
N LEU A 36 -6.66 13.62 1.73
CA LEU A 36 -5.96 13.55 3.01
C LEU A 36 -5.07 12.31 3.11
N ALA A 37 -5.57 11.16 2.64
CA ALA A 37 -4.80 9.92 2.66
C ALA A 37 -3.51 10.05 1.84
N ILE A 38 -3.61 10.56 0.62
CA ILE A 38 -2.45 10.72 -0.25
C ILE A 38 -1.49 11.78 0.33
N ASP A 39 -2.01 12.90 0.81
CA ASP A 39 -1.18 13.97 1.38
C ASP A 39 -0.44 13.50 2.64
N GLU A 40 -1.07 12.70 3.50
CA GLU A 40 -0.41 12.15 4.68
C GLU A 40 0.66 11.13 4.31
N MET A 41 0.41 10.28 3.32
CA MET A 41 1.42 9.37 2.79
C MET A 41 2.61 10.12 2.23
N ASP A 42 2.35 11.19 1.51
CA ASP A 42 3.38 12.04 0.93
C ASP A 42 4.26 12.68 2.00
N LYS A 43 3.67 13.13 3.08
CA LYS A 43 4.42 13.67 4.23
C LYS A 43 5.38 12.66 4.85
N LEU A 44 4.99 11.39 4.89
CA LEU A 44 5.86 10.33 5.40
C LEU A 44 7.10 10.13 4.54
N LEU A 45 7.04 10.53 3.28
CA LEU A 45 8.16 10.43 2.34
C LEU A 45 9.04 11.68 2.30
N GLU A 46 8.69 12.72 3.04
CA GLU A 46 9.53 13.92 3.13
C GLU A 46 10.94 13.56 3.62
N GLY A 47 11.95 13.99 2.88
CA GLY A 47 13.33 13.71 3.19
C GLY A 47 13.79 12.29 2.90
N VAL A 48 12.92 11.44 2.37
CA VAL A 48 13.28 10.08 1.96
C VAL A 48 13.77 10.12 0.52
N ASP A 49 14.98 9.63 0.30
CA ASP A 49 15.54 9.47 -1.05
C ASP A 49 15.10 8.12 -1.60
N TYR A 50 14.29 8.15 -2.69
CA TYR A 50 13.80 6.94 -3.33
C TYR A 50 13.60 7.14 -4.83
N ASP A 51 13.59 6.04 -5.57
CA ASP A 51 13.50 6.06 -7.02
C ASP A 51 12.13 5.60 -7.54
N VAL A 52 11.49 4.66 -6.85
CA VAL A 52 10.26 4.02 -7.32
C VAL A 52 9.40 3.59 -6.15
N ILE A 53 8.09 3.55 -6.37
CA ILE A 53 7.11 3.04 -5.42
C ILE A 53 6.67 1.65 -5.89
N ALA A 54 6.60 0.69 -4.97
CA ALA A 54 6.05 -0.62 -5.25
C ALA A 54 4.72 -0.78 -4.51
N GLY A 55 3.65 -1.07 -5.24
CA GLY A 55 2.33 -1.26 -4.66
C GLY A 55 1.81 -2.67 -4.88
N ALA A 56 1.33 -3.30 -3.81
CA ALA A 56 0.75 -4.63 -3.89
C ALA A 56 -0.73 -4.58 -4.25
N GLU A 57 -1.16 -5.50 -5.11
CA GLU A 57 -2.57 -5.56 -5.51
C GLU A 57 -3.47 -5.83 -4.29
N SER A 58 -4.62 -5.18 -4.21
CA SER A 58 -5.02 -4.10 -5.12
C SER A 58 -4.96 -2.74 -4.44
N ARG A 59 -5.00 -2.69 -3.12
CA ARG A 59 -5.00 -1.44 -2.33
C ARG A 59 -3.73 -0.62 -2.55
N GLY A 60 -2.60 -1.27 -2.69
CA GLY A 60 -1.33 -0.60 -2.96
C GLY A 60 -1.32 0.15 -4.29
N PHE A 61 -2.12 -0.27 -5.26
CA PHE A 61 -2.25 0.43 -6.54
C PHE A 61 -3.03 1.72 -6.38
N ILE A 62 -4.10 1.67 -5.60
CA ILE A 62 -5.01 2.80 -5.40
C ILE A 62 -4.28 4.00 -4.77
N PHE A 63 -3.46 3.75 -3.78
CA PHE A 63 -2.71 4.79 -3.08
C PHE A 63 -1.33 5.04 -3.71
N GLY A 64 -0.70 3.99 -4.22
CA GLY A 64 0.62 4.09 -4.84
C GLY A 64 0.62 4.91 -6.12
N ALA A 65 -0.40 4.77 -6.95
CA ALA A 65 -0.48 5.48 -8.22
C ALA A 65 -0.57 7.01 -8.05
N PRO A 66 -1.50 7.55 -7.25
CA PRO A 66 -1.53 9.00 -7.01
C PRO A 66 -0.25 9.54 -6.37
N LEU A 67 0.33 8.78 -5.47
CA LEU A 67 1.55 9.16 -4.78
C LEU A 67 2.75 9.20 -5.74
N ALA A 68 2.88 8.22 -6.60
CA ALA A 68 3.90 8.18 -7.64
C ALA A 68 3.74 9.36 -8.61
N TYR A 69 2.53 9.62 -9.06
CA TYR A 69 2.21 10.74 -9.93
C TYR A 69 2.60 12.08 -9.28
N LYS A 70 2.20 12.29 -8.03
CA LYS A 70 2.50 13.52 -7.29
C LYS A 70 4.00 13.79 -7.19
N ASN A 71 4.80 12.76 -7.03
CA ASN A 71 6.23 12.85 -6.82
C ASN A 71 7.08 12.63 -8.08
N GLY A 72 6.44 12.45 -9.23
CA GLY A 72 7.15 12.20 -10.49
C GLY A 72 7.92 10.89 -10.50
N LYS A 73 7.41 9.87 -9.82
CA LYS A 73 8.02 8.54 -9.72
C LYS A 73 7.21 7.51 -10.48
N GLY A 74 7.81 6.34 -10.73
CA GLY A 74 7.11 5.20 -11.28
C GLY A 74 6.43 4.35 -10.19
N LEU A 75 5.52 3.48 -10.63
CA LEU A 75 4.86 2.51 -9.76
C LEU A 75 5.15 1.11 -10.28
N VAL A 76 5.77 0.29 -9.45
CA VAL A 76 5.98 -1.13 -9.72
C VAL A 76 4.82 -1.91 -9.13
N LEU A 77 4.19 -2.75 -9.95
CA LEU A 77 3.07 -3.56 -9.50
C LEU A 77 3.57 -4.87 -8.91
N VAL A 78 3.23 -5.10 -7.64
CA VAL A 78 3.43 -6.38 -6.97
C VAL A 78 2.10 -7.14 -7.07
N ARG A 79 2.09 -8.26 -7.76
CA ARG A 79 0.86 -8.99 -8.06
C ARG A 79 0.94 -10.44 -7.62
N LYS A 80 -0.22 -11.06 -7.51
CA LYS A 80 -0.32 -12.51 -7.27
C LYS A 80 0.23 -13.28 -8.46
N LYS A 81 0.75 -14.46 -8.19
CA LYS A 81 1.36 -15.32 -9.21
C LYS A 81 0.47 -15.50 -10.43
N GLY A 82 1.08 -15.39 -11.61
CA GLY A 82 0.43 -15.65 -12.90
C GLY A 82 -0.26 -14.45 -13.52
N LYS A 83 -0.21 -13.26 -12.89
CA LYS A 83 -0.90 -12.07 -13.41
C LYS A 83 -0.03 -11.11 -14.20
N LEU A 84 1.28 -11.27 -14.16
CA LEU A 84 2.21 -10.41 -14.86
C LEU A 84 2.68 -11.06 -16.16
N PRO A 85 2.70 -10.32 -17.29
CA PRO A 85 2.94 -10.90 -18.61
C PRO A 85 4.40 -11.10 -19.00
N ARG A 86 5.34 -10.41 -18.36
CA ARG A 86 6.77 -10.54 -18.66
C ARG A 86 7.43 -11.48 -17.66
N GLU A 87 8.72 -11.73 -17.83
CA GLU A 87 9.49 -12.52 -16.89
C GLU A 87 9.43 -11.93 -15.48
N THR A 88 9.18 -12.79 -14.48
CA THR A 88 8.95 -12.36 -13.10
C THR A 88 9.99 -12.94 -12.15
N VAL A 89 10.14 -12.24 -11.01
CA VAL A 89 10.79 -12.75 -9.81
C VAL A 89 9.70 -12.94 -8.78
N GLU A 90 9.67 -14.09 -8.12
CA GLU A 90 8.62 -14.40 -7.16
C GLU A 90 9.15 -14.55 -5.73
N MET A 91 8.28 -14.29 -4.77
CA MET A 91 8.52 -14.55 -3.37
C MET A 91 7.27 -15.15 -2.76
N SER A 92 7.44 -16.25 -2.04
CA SER A 92 6.36 -16.90 -1.29
C SER A 92 6.46 -16.51 0.18
N TYR A 93 5.33 -16.35 0.82
CA TYR A 93 5.25 -16.08 2.25
C TYR A 93 4.12 -16.88 2.88
N ASP A 94 4.32 -17.19 4.17
CA ASP A 94 3.35 -17.99 4.90
C ASP A 94 2.17 -17.14 5.35
N LEU A 95 0.98 -17.69 5.15
CA LEU A 95 -0.26 -17.18 5.71
C LEU A 95 -0.67 -18.08 6.87
N GLU A 96 -1.63 -17.62 7.66
CA GLU A 96 -2.23 -18.43 8.73
C GLU A 96 -2.79 -19.76 8.21
N TYR A 97 -3.30 -19.76 6.98
CA TYR A 97 -3.92 -20.91 6.32
C TYR A 97 -3.30 -21.24 4.96
N GLY A 98 -1.97 -21.35 4.88
CA GLY A 98 -1.29 -21.72 3.66
C GLY A 98 -0.17 -20.76 3.26
N GLN A 99 0.12 -20.69 1.96
CA GLN A 99 1.13 -19.81 1.40
C GLN A 99 0.55 -18.93 0.31
N ALA A 100 1.07 -17.72 0.21
CA ALA A 100 0.80 -16.84 -0.91
C ALA A 100 2.11 -16.56 -1.65
N THR A 101 2.02 -16.44 -2.98
CA THR A 101 3.15 -16.11 -3.84
C THR A 101 2.84 -14.82 -4.57
N ILE A 102 3.75 -13.86 -4.45
CA ILE A 102 3.69 -12.58 -5.15
C ILE A 102 4.83 -12.47 -6.14
N GLU A 103 4.64 -11.68 -7.16
CA GLU A 103 5.60 -11.48 -8.23
C GLU A 103 5.76 -10.01 -8.57
N ILE A 104 6.95 -9.66 -9.04
CA ILE A 104 7.22 -8.42 -9.76
C ILE A 104 7.87 -8.78 -11.09
N HIS A 105 7.77 -7.93 -12.09
CA HIS A 105 8.56 -8.11 -13.31
C HIS A 105 10.04 -8.01 -12.96
N LYS A 106 10.83 -8.91 -13.53
CA LYS A 106 12.27 -8.99 -13.28
C LYS A 106 13.00 -7.68 -13.64
N ASP A 107 12.52 -6.99 -14.66
CA ASP A 107 13.09 -5.75 -15.17
C ASP A 107 12.50 -4.47 -14.57
N SER A 108 11.57 -4.59 -13.62
CA SER A 108 10.87 -3.42 -13.05
C SER A 108 11.71 -2.57 -12.13
N ILE A 109 12.67 -3.17 -11.45
CA ILE A 109 13.57 -2.48 -10.53
C ILE A 109 15.00 -2.70 -10.98
N LYS A 110 15.72 -1.62 -11.19
CA LYS A 110 17.12 -1.65 -11.61
C LYS A 110 18.04 -1.80 -10.42
N PRO A 111 19.21 -2.44 -10.57
CA PRO A 111 20.18 -2.51 -9.48
C PRO A 111 20.51 -1.13 -8.93
N GLY A 112 20.51 -1.00 -7.61
CA GLY A 112 20.80 0.25 -6.91
C GLY A 112 19.64 1.18 -6.72
N GLU A 113 18.47 0.91 -7.33
CA GLU A 113 17.26 1.70 -7.11
C GLU A 113 16.72 1.49 -5.70
N LYS A 114 16.30 2.60 -5.09
CA LYS A 114 15.66 2.59 -3.78
C LYS A 114 14.15 2.53 -3.93
N VAL A 115 13.54 1.55 -3.30
CA VAL A 115 12.12 1.23 -3.44
C VAL A 115 11.37 1.57 -2.16
N VAL A 116 10.24 2.25 -2.31
CA VAL A 116 9.29 2.45 -1.21
C VAL A 116 8.13 1.47 -1.41
N PRO A 117 7.98 0.46 -0.53
CA PRO A 117 6.91 -0.52 -0.66
C PRO A 117 5.63 -0.07 0.04
N TYR A 118 4.52 -0.03 -0.71
CA TYR A 118 3.18 0.08 -0.16
C TYR A 118 2.43 -1.23 -0.35
N LEU A 119 2.55 -2.11 0.64
CA LEU A 119 1.96 -3.44 0.57
C LEU A 119 0.47 -3.41 0.90
N ASN A 120 0.08 -2.64 1.91
CA ASN A 120 -1.32 -2.39 2.22
C ASN A 120 -1.45 -1.20 3.18
N ILE A 121 -2.68 -0.73 3.39
CA ILE A 121 -2.95 0.41 4.28
C ILE A 121 -2.58 0.10 5.74
N ARG A 122 -2.60 -1.16 6.13
CA ARG A 122 -2.22 -1.57 7.48
C ARG A 122 -0.74 -1.30 7.75
N MET A 123 0.13 -1.56 6.78
CA MET A 123 1.55 -1.21 6.87
C MET A 123 1.76 0.30 6.95
N PHE A 124 0.98 1.05 6.19
CA PHE A 124 0.98 2.51 6.27
C PHE A 124 0.61 2.99 7.67
N MET A 125 -0.48 2.48 8.23
CA MET A 125 -0.92 2.81 9.59
C MET A 125 0.12 2.40 10.63
N GLN A 126 0.74 1.23 10.48
CA GLN A 126 1.79 0.78 11.38
C GLN A 126 3.02 1.70 11.31
N THR A 127 3.42 2.09 10.12
CA THR A 127 4.54 3.03 9.93
C THR A 127 4.24 4.39 10.57
N LEU A 128 3.00 4.85 10.46
CA LEU A 128 2.54 6.08 11.14
C LEU A 128 2.66 5.95 12.65
N LEU A 129 2.14 4.85 13.20
CA LEU A 129 2.18 4.58 14.64
C LEU A 129 3.62 4.49 15.14
N ASP A 130 4.48 3.76 14.44
CA ASP A 130 5.89 3.60 14.79
C ASP A 130 6.65 4.94 14.79
N ARG A 131 6.27 5.86 13.92
CA ARG A 131 6.86 7.21 13.88
C ARG A 131 6.34 8.11 14.98
N MET A 132 5.08 7.96 15.36
CA MET A 132 4.49 8.74 16.45
C MET A 132 5.06 8.35 17.82
N ASP A 133 5.49 7.11 17.98
CA ASP A 133 6.11 6.59 19.20
C ASP A 133 7.61 6.96 19.32
N ARG A 134 8.16 7.62 18.33
CA ARG A 134 9.54 8.14 18.33
C ARG A 134 9.57 9.64 18.53
#